data_0eec9120e79df8c32a005ebf7a83db8d
#
_entry.id   0eec9120e79df8c32a005ebf7a83db8d
#
_cell.length_a   1.000
_cell.length_b   1.000
_cell.length_c   1.000
_cell.angle_alpha   90.00
_cell.angle_beta   90.00
_cell.angle_gamma   90.00
#
_symmetry.space_group_name_H-M   'P 1'
#
loop_
_entity.id
_entity.type
_entity.pdbx_description
1 polymer ?
#
loop_
_entity_poly.entity_id
_entity_poly.type
_entity_poly.pdbx_seq_one_letter_code
_entity_poly.pdbx_strand_id
1 'polypeptide(L)'
;MVTLVWPRKLLPPQTPRPHFLSHMNISGPVSQAGVSDVISGDAGFWRATYGSVIVTTRERVITWRAIAAKLQGRLNPILVPYCSAYQPIVNDLVTDPVPHDDDSYFDDGTGYIGSKTQVYLTADVAERAINCTVNVVVADTLQPGQVFSLGERLYQITDVVDVSDTIKQLTFLPPAREA
;
A
#
# COMPACT_ATOMS: atom_id res chain seq x y z
N MET A 1 7.84 20.18 6.45
CA MET A 1 9.07 19.36 6.27
C MET A 1 8.93 18.66 4.94
N VAL A 2 9.91 18.69 4.05
CA VAL A 2 9.77 17.98 2.76
C VAL A 2 10.03 16.50 3.01
N THR A 3 9.00 15.67 2.84
CA THR A 3 9.14 14.23 3.00
C THR A 3 10.05 13.66 1.91
N LEU A 4 11.06 12.90 2.31
CA LEU A 4 11.97 12.24 1.38
C LEU A 4 11.25 11.07 0.71
N VAL A 5 11.25 11.01 -0.62
CA VAL A 5 10.63 9.92 -1.39
C VAL A 5 11.73 9.10 -2.08
N TRP A 6 11.61 7.77 -2.03
CA TRP A 6 12.51 6.87 -2.72
C TRP A 6 12.36 6.99 -4.24
N PRO A 7 13.42 7.33 -4.99
CA PRO A 7 13.35 7.52 -6.44
C PRO A 7 13.36 6.19 -7.20
N ARG A 8 12.22 5.51 -7.27
CA ARG A 8 12.06 4.17 -7.86
C ARG A 8 12.57 4.07 -9.29
N LYS A 9 12.38 5.12 -10.11
CA LYS A 9 12.84 5.11 -11.51
C LYS A 9 14.36 5.10 -11.63
N LEU A 10 15.04 5.78 -10.73
CA LEU A 10 16.51 5.91 -10.74
C LEU A 10 17.20 4.77 -9.99
N LEU A 11 16.63 4.36 -8.87
CA LEU A 11 17.13 3.30 -8.00
C LEU A 11 16.13 2.14 -7.89
N PRO A 12 15.85 1.41 -8.99
CA PRO A 12 14.94 0.27 -8.93
C PRO A 12 15.56 -0.88 -8.14
N PRO A 13 14.84 -1.48 -7.19
CA PRO A 13 15.27 -2.73 -6.58
C PRO A 13 15.19 -3.85 -7.62
N GLN A 14 16.23 -4.66 -7.75
CA GLN A 14 16.27 -5.77 -8.72
C GLN A 14 15.44 -6.98 -8.28
N THR A 15 15.35 -7.19 -7.00
CA THR A 15 14.49 -8.20 -6.39
C THR A 15 13.45 -7.49 -5.55
N PRO A 16 12.27 -7.18 -6.10
CA PRO A 16 11.17 -6.68 -5.29
C PRO A 16 10.78 -7.80 -4.32
N ARG A 17 11.26 -7.73 -3.10
CA ARG A 17 10.78 -8.59 -2.03
C ARG A 17 9.44 -8.05 -1.56
N PRO A 18 8.46 -8.92 -1.36
CA PRO A 18 7.16 -8.47 -0.91
C PRO A 18 7.32 -7.75 0.43
N HIS A 19 6.57 -6.68 0.56
CA HIS A 19 6.33 -6.10 1.86
C HIS A 19 5.48 -7.10 2.65
N PHE A 20 5.82 -7.34 3.87
CA PHE A 20 5.01 -8.19 4.74
C PHE A 20 4.71 -7.50 6.05
N LEU A 21 3.50 -7.76 6.54
CA LEU A 21 3.06 -7.29 7.83
C LEU A 21 3.67 -8.20 8.91
N SER A 22 4.42 -7.58 9.81
CA SER A 22 5.00 -8.26 10.96
C SER A 22 4.14 -8.03 12.19
N HIS A 23 3.73 -9.09 12.86
CA HIS A 23 3.00 -9.03 14.12
C HIS A 23 3.97 -9.20 15.28
N MET A 24 3.78 -8.43 16.33
CA MET A 24 4.50 -8.61 17.59
C MET A 24 3.67 -9.50 18.51
N ASN A 25 3.96 -10.78 18.48
CA ASN A 25 3.32 -11.75 19.36
C ASN A 25 4.30 -12.14 20.46
N ILE A 26 3.82 -12.19 21.68
CA ILE A 26 4.58 -12.68 22.84
C ILE A 26 3.95 -14.02 23.23
N SER A 27 4.73 -15.10 23.14
CA SER A 27 4.32 -16.39 23.64
C SER A 27 4.61 -16.51 25.13
N GLY A 28 3.61 -16.91 25.91
CA GLY A 28 3.81 -17.34 27.29
C GLY A 28 4.51 -18.71 27.36
N PRO A 29 4.89 -19.14 28.57
CA PRO A 29 5.44 -20.47 28.76
C PRO A 29 4.43 -21.56 28.35
N VAL A 30 4.95 -22.64 27.80
CA VAL A 30 4.11 -23.80 27.44
C VAL A 30 3.70 -24.53 28.72
N SER A 31 2.40 -24.77 28.91
CA SER A 31 1.88 -25.57 30.02
C SER A 31 2.28 -27.05 29.87
N GLN A 32 2.16 -27.84 30.93
CA GLN A 32 2.39 -29.31 30.86
C GLN A 32 1.45 -30.00 29.86
N ALA A 33 0.31 -29.42 29.55
CA ALA A 33 -0.64 -29.92 28.55
C ALA A 33 -0.27 -29.47 27.08
N GLY A 34 0.87 -28.82 26.87
CA GLY A 34 1.33 -28.37 25.57
C GLY A 34 0.61 -27.12 25.06
N VAL A 35 -0.16 -26.43 25.88
CA VAL A 35 -0.85 -25.20 25.53
C VAL A 35 -0.03 -24.00 25.94
N SER A 36 0.17 -23.05 25.04
CA SER A 36 0.78 -21.75 25.32
C SER A 36 -0.21 -20.63 25.02
N ASP A 37 -0.27 -19.67 25.92
CA ASP A 37 -1.00 -18.43 25.67
C ASP A 37 -0.17 -17.51 24.80
N VAL A 38 -0.75 -17.03 23.71
CA VAL A 38 -0.12 -16.05 22.82
C VAL A 38 -0.82 -14.73 22.98
N ILE A 39 -0.08 -13.73 23.44
CA ILE A 39 -0.57 -12.35 23.52
C ILE A 39 -0.11 -11.64 22.27
N SER A 40 -1.05 -11.17 21.46
CA SER A 40 -0.77 -10.34 20.30
C SER A 40 -0.75 -8.88 20.70
N GLY A 41 0.31 -8.18 20.34
CA GLY A 41 0.31 -6.72 20.41
C GLY A 41 -0.36 -6.13 19.17
N ASP A 42 -1.16 -5.08 19.32
CA ASP A 42 -1.79 -4.34 18.22
C ASP A 42 -0.78 -3.62 17.32
N ALA A 43 0.50 -3.75 17.61
CA ALA A 43 1.57 -3.02 16.95
C ALA A 43 2.14 -3.78 15.74
N GLY A 44 1.28 -4.14 14.79
CA GLY A 44 1.74 -4.61 13.49
C GLY A 44 2.53 -3.52 12.74
N PHE A 45 3.61 -3.88 12.08
CA PHE A 45 4.38 -2.97 11.24
C PHE A 45 4.80 -3.65 9.92
N TRP A 46 4.87 -2.85 8.89
CA TRP A 46 5.35 -3.32 7.60
C TRP A 46 6.87 -3.37 7.57
N ARG A 47 7.40 -4.45 7.02
CA ARG A 47 8.81 -4.61 6.74
C ARG A 47 9.03 -4.83 5.26
N ALA A 48 9.95 -4.08 4.69
CA ALA A 48 10.38 -4.23 3.31
C ALA A 48 11.91 -4.28 3.24
N THR A 49 12.43 -5.10 2.35
CA THR A 49 13.86 -5.15 2.07
C THR A 49 14.10 -4.84 0.61
N TYR A 50 14.76 -3.73 0.34
CA TYR A 50 15.21 -3.35 -1.00
C TYR A 50 16.62 -3.90 -1.21
N GLY A 51 16.68 -5.08 -1.79
CA GLY A 51 17.97 -5.74 -2.10
C GLY A 51 18.44 -5.46 -3.51
N SER A 52 19.74 -5.59 -3.72
CA SER A 52 20.36 -5.56 -5.05
C SER A 52 20.06 -4.32 -5.89
N VAL A 53 20.02 -3.15 -5.26
CA VAL A 53 19.90 -1.89 -5.99
C VAL A 53 21.23 -1.62 -6.71
N ILE A 54 21.19 -1.60 -8.04
CA ILE A 54 22.40 -1.35 -8.84
C ILE A 54 22.69 0.16 -8.86
N VAL A 55 23.87 0.54 -8.34
CA VAL A 55 24.35 1.90 -8.23
C VAL A 55 25.63 2.04 -9.05
N THR A 56 25.51 2.04 -10.39
CA THR A 56 26.66 2.04 -11.31
C THR A 56 26.91 3.39 -11.97
N THR A 57 25.87 4.19 -12.20
CA THR A 57 26.01 5.48 -12.85
C THR A 57 26.35 6.59 -11.84
N ARG A 58 27.03 7.64 -12.29
CA ARG A 58 27.35 8.82 -11.46
C ARG A 58 26.10 9.38 -10.77
N GLU A 59 25.02 9.51 -11.51
CA GLU A 59 23.76 10.03 -11.00
C GLU A 59 23.18 9.16 -9.88
N ARG A 60 23.16 7.84 -10.06
CA ARG A 60 22.71 6.88 -9.04
C ARG A 60 23.55 6.94 -7.78
N VAL A 61 24.89 7.02 -7.94
CA VAL A 61 25.81 7.13 -6.80
C VAL A 61 25.56 8.41 -6.01
N ILE A 62 25.41 9.56 -6.69
CA ILE A 62 25.17 10.83 -6.03
C ILE A 62 23.80 10.82 -5.31
N THR A 63 22.77 10.32 -5.98
CA THR A 63 21.43 10.22 -5.40
C THR A 63 21.42 9.30 -4.18
N TRP A 64 22.08 8.13 -4.26
CA TRP A 64 22.21 7.23 -3.13
C TRP A 64 22.88 7.89 -1.93
N ARG A 65 24.00 8.56 -2.16
CA ARG A 65 24.72 9.29 -1.09
C ARG A 65 23.87 10.41 -0.49
N ALA A 66 23.12 11.14 -1.31
CA ALA A 66 22.24 12.20 -0.85
C ALA A 66 21.10 11.64 0.03
N ILE A 67 20.51 10.50 -0.35
CA ILE A 67 19.49 9.80 0.45
C ILE A 67 20.08 9.36 1.78
N ALA A 68 21.23 8.68 1.76
CA ALA A 68 21.88 8.20 2.97
C ALA A 68 22.22 9.35 3.93
N ALA A 69 22.71 10.46 3.41
CA ALA A 69 23.01 11.66 4.21
C ALA A 69 21.74 12.27 4.80
N LYS A 70 20.64 12.37 4.03
CA LYS A 70 19.37 12.92 4.50
C LYS A 70 18.69 12.02 5.55
N LEU A 71 18.82 10.71 5.44
CA LEU A 71 18.26 9.77 6.40
C LEU A 71 18.93 9.87 7.77
N GLN A 72 20.19 10.29 7.85
CA GLN A 72 20.95 10.37 9.10
C GLN A 72 20.78 9.10 9.98
N GLY A 73 20.94 7.93 9.34
CA GLY A 73 20.64 6.67 9.96
C GLY A 73 19.14 6.40 10.03
N ARG A 74 18.53 6.58 11.19
CA ARG A 74 17.08 6.35 11.41
C ARG A 74 16.34 7.61 11.86
N LEU A 75 16.96 8.77 11.73
CA LEU A 75 16.40 10.00 12.29
C LEU A 75 15.25 10.54 11.41
N ASN A 76 15.41 10.48 10.11
CA ASN A 76 14.43 11.04 9.16
C ASN A 76 13.67 9.93 8.45
N PRO A 77 12.34 10.08 8.28
CA PRO A 77 11.52 9.13 7.54
C PRO A 77 11.77 9.24 6.02
N ILE A 78 11.47 8.18 5.32
CA ILE A 78 11.44 8.12 3.86
C ILE A 78 10.21 7.37 3.39
N LEU A 79 9.51 7.94 2.42
CA LEU A 79 8.42 7.27 1.74
C LEU A 79 8.98 6.30 0.71
N VAL A 80 8.56 5.06 0.83
CA VAL A 80 8.98 3.97 -0.03
C VAL A 80 7.76 3.47 -0.81
N PRO A 81 7.80 3.47 -2.15
CA PRO A 81 6.66 3.02 -2.93
C PRO A 81 6.40 1.53 -2.71
N TYR A 82 5.15 1.18 -2.49
CA TYR A 82 4.72 -0.21 -2.47
C TYR A 82 4.65 -0.75 -3.90
N CYS A 83 5.29 -1.89 -4.12
CA CYS A 83 5.33 -2.56 -5.41
C CYS A 83 4.68 -3.92 -5.22
N SER A 84 3.37 -4.01 -5.44
CA SER A 84 2.64 -5.27 -5.41
C SER A 84 2.08 -5.58 -6.78
N ALA A 85 2.16 -6.86 -7.14
CA ALA A 85 1.21 -7.51 -8.03
C ALA A 85 -0.08 -7.83 -7.23
N TYR A 86 -1.16 -8.17 -7.90
CA TYR A 86 -2.40 -8.63 -7.27
C TYR A 86 -3.21 -7.57 -6.50
N GLN A 87 -3.12 -6.33 -6.93
CA GLN A 87 -4.09 -5.31 -6.53
C GLN A 87 -5.36 -5.44 -7.40
N PRO A 88 -6.52 -4.95 -6.92
CA PRO A 88 -7.73 -4.98 -7.71
C PRO A 88 -7.50 -4.22 -9.02
N ILE A 89 -7.50 -4.96 -10.10
CA ILE A 89 -7.39 -4.42 -11.46
C ILE A 89 -8.80 -4.35 -12.01
N VAL A 90 -9.13 -3.28 -12.69
CA VAL A 90 -10.36 -3.19 -13.44
C VAL A 90 -10.20 -4.07 -14.68
N ASN A 91 -10.80 -5.25 -14.67
CA ASN A 91 -10.76 -6.17 -15.81
C ASN A 91 -11.71 -5.77 -16.94
N ASP A 92 -12.76 -5.02 -16.62
CA ASP A 92 -13.66 -4.49 -17.64
C ASP A 92 -13.16 -3.16 -18.16
N LEU A 93 -12.88 -3.17 -19.45
CA LEU A 93 -12.47 -2.01 -20.24
C LEU A 93 -13.61 -0.98 -20.44
N VAL A 94 -14.59 -0.95 -19.59
CA VAL A 94 -15.59 0.12 -19.56
C VAL A 94 -14.99 1.28 -18.80
N THR A 95 -14.05 1.88 -19.44
CA THR A 95 -13.46 3.09 -18.95
C THR A 95 -13.89 4.19 -19.87
N ASP A 96 -14.37 5.28 -19.31
CA ASP A 96 -14.42 6.51 -20.07
C ASP A 96 -13.02 6.71 -20.66
N PRO A 97 -12.92 6.85 -21.97
CA PRO A 97 -11.64 7.01 -22.61
C PRO A 97 -10.92 8.22 -21.99
N VAL A 98 -9.67 8.04 -21.61
CA VAL A 98 -8.87 9.16 -21.09
C VAL A 98 -8.44 10.03 -22.25
N PRO A 99 -8.81 11.32 -22.29
CA PRO A 99 -8.40 12.21 -23.36
C PRO A 99 -6.89 12.50 -23.32
N HIS A 100 -6.39 13.15 -24.34
CA HIS A 100 -5.07 13.76 -24.35
C HIS A 100 -4.98 14.90 -23.32
N ASP A 101 -3.79 15.43 -23.10
CA ASP A 101 -3.53 16.57 -22.19
C ASP A 101 -4.30 17.87 -22.56
N ASP A 102 -4.76 17.96 -23.81
CA ASP A 102 -5.56 19.06 -24.34
C ASP A 102 -7.07 18.78 -24.38
N ASP A 103 -7.53 17.75 -23.63
CA ASP A 103 -8.91 17.25 -23.59
C ASP A 103 -9.45 16.74 -24.95
N SER A 104 -8.59 16.55 -25.95
CA SER A 104 -8.98 15.96 -27.22
C SER A 104 -8.94 14.42 -27.16
N TYR A 105 -9.65 13.78 -28.09
CA TYR A 105 -9.66 12.34 -28.31
C TYR A 105 -9.02 12.01 -29.67
N PHE A 106 -8.75 10.72 -29.92
CA PHE A 106 -8.32 10.28 -31.24
C PHE A 106 -9.42 10.55 -32.28
N ASP A 107 -9.06 10.61 -33.57
CA ASP A 107 -9.98 10.93 -34.66
C ASP A 107 -11.21 10.01 -34.75
N ASP A 108 -11.11 8.79 -34.19
CA ASP A 108 -12.20 7.83 -34.09
C ASP A 108 -13.06 8.00 -32.82
N GLY A 109 -12.80 9.03 -32.01
CA GLY A 109 -13.48 9.30 -30.75
C GLY A 109 -13.02 8.41 -29.59
N THR A 110 -11.99 7.58 -29.80
CA THR A 110 -11.39 6.79 -28.72
C THR A 110 -10.36 7.61 -27.96
N GLY A 111 -10.02 7.19 -26.76
CA GLY A 111 -8.97 7.77 -25.93
C GLY A 111 -8.02 6.69 -25.41
N TYR A 112 -7.13 7.08 -24.53
CA TYR A 112 -6.25 6.13 -23.85
C TYR A 112 -7.05 5.24 -22.93
N ILE A 113 -6.67 3.96 -22.86
CA ILE A 113 -7.22 3.03 -21.87
C ILE A 113 -6.66 3.43 -20.51
N GLY A 114 -7.52 3.96 -19.66
CA GLY A 114 -7.18 4.31 -18.28
C GLY A 114 -7.98 3.45 -17.31
N SER A 115 -7.38 2.44 -16.72
CA SER A 115 -7.99 1.73 -15.60
C SER A 115 -7.48 2.32 -14.30
N LYS A 116 -8.26 3.19 -13.68
CA LYS A 116 -7.98 3.69 -12.32
C LYS A 116 -8.94 3.01 -11.35
N THR A 117 -8.40 2.24 -10.42
CA THR A 117 -9.18 1.82 -9.27
C THR A 117 -9.58 3.05 -8.47
N GLN A 118 -10.87 3.25 -8.29
CA GLN A 118 -11.46 4.38 -7.55
C GLN A 118 -12.30 3.83 -6.41
N VAL A 119 -11.77 3.93 -5.22
CA VAL A 119 -12.42 3.51 -3.97
C VAL A 119 -12.30 4.67 -2.99
N TYR A 120 -13.42 5.11 -2.44
CA TYR A 120 -13.48 6.24 -1.54
C TYR A 120 -13.96 5.79 -0.16
N LEU A 121 -13.39 6.36 0.89
CA LEU A 121 -13.94 6.23 2.23
C LEU A 121 -15.31 6.91 2.29
N THR A 122 -16.28 6.27 2.94
CA THR A 122 -17.61 6.86 3.17
C THR A 122 -17.65 7.74 4.42
N ALA A 123 -16.69 7.55 5.32
CA ALA A 123 -16.53 8.33 6.55
C ALA A 123 -15.05 8.31 6.98
N ASP A 124 -14.69 9.22 7.86
CA ASP A 124 -13.36 9.28 8.45
C ASP A 124 -13.08 8.01 9.26
N VAL A 125 -11.83 7.59 9.23
CA VAL A 125 -11.36 6.41 9.96
C VAL A 125 -10.77 6.85 11.29
N ALA A 126 -11.39 6.46 12.39
CA ALA A 126 -10.89 6.80 13.71
C ALA A 126 -9.50 6.18 13.98
N GLU A 127 -8.71 6.86 14.80
CA GLU A 127 -7.44 6.30 15.26
C GLU A 127 -7.68 4.94 15.96
N ARG A 128 -6.82 3.97 15.69
CA ARG A 128 -6.89 2.57 16.15
C ARG A 128 -8.08 1.76 15.63
N ALA A 129 -8.85 2.31 14.69
CA ALA A 129 -9.86 1.50 14.00
C ALA A 129 -9.20 0.35 13.22
N ILE A 130 -9.90 -0.77 13.18
CA ILE A 130 -9.54 -1.96 12.41
C ILE A 130 -10.51 -2.21 11.25
N ASN A 131 -11.50 -1.37 11.10
CA ASN A 131 -12.48 -1.43 10.03
C ASN A 131 -12.76 -0.04 9.45
N CYS A 132 -13.17 -0.02 8.20
CA CYS A 132 -13.69 1.18 7.53
C CYS A 132 -14.73 0.77 6.50
N THR A 133 -15.56 1.73 6.11
CA THR A 133 -16.54 1.53 5.04
C THR A 133 -16.11 2.33 3.82
N VAL A 134 -16.13 1.67 2.68
CA VAL A 134 -15.71 2.24 1.40
C VAL A 134 -16.82 2.16 0.37
N ASN A 135 -16.85 3.14 -0.51
CA ASN A 135 -17.66 3.14 -1.73
C ASN A 135 -16.74 2.80 -2.92
N VAL A 136 -17.05 1.71 -3.60
CA VAL A 136 -16.32 1.24 -4.78
C VAL A 136 -16.99 1.82 -6.01
N VAL A 137 -16.33 2.76 -6.68
CA VAL A 137 -16.84 3.38 -7.91
C VAL A 137 -16.34 2.63 -9.13
N VAL A 138 -15.03 2.37 -9.18
CA VAL A 138 -14.38 1.63 -10.25
C VAL A 138 -13.32 0.71 -9.64
N ALA A 139 -13.61 -0.54 -9.52
CA ALA A 139 -12.63 -1.57 -9.15
C ALA A 139 -13.19 -2.95 -9.47
N ASP A 140 -12.29 -3.90 -9.63
CA ASP A 140 -12.63 -5.31 -9.52
C ASP A 140 -12.96 -5.66 -8.05
N THR A 141 -13.44 -6.87 -7.83
CA THR A 141 -13.81 -7.36 -6.50
C THR A 141 -12.67 -7.16 -5.50
N LEU A 142 -12.96 -6.43 -4.42
CA LEU A 142 -12.03 -6.30 -3.32
C LEU A 142 -11.92 -7.65 -2.59
N GLN A 143 -10.70 -8.07 -2.29
CA GLN A 143 -10.42 -9.36 -1.68
C GLN A 143 -9.50 -9.24 -0.47
N PRO A 144 -9.65 -10.13 0.54
CA PRO A 144 -8.67 -10.27 1.60
C PRO A 144 -7.26 -10.51 1.04
N GLY A 145 -6.25 -9.93 1.68
CA GLY A 145 -4.86 -9.99 1.23
C GLY A 145 -4.42 -8.81 0.35
N GLN A 146 -5.34 -8.08 -0.24
CA GLN A 146 -5.03 -6.84 -0.95
C GLN A 146 -4.60 -5.76 0.05
N VAL A 147 -3.91 -4.75 -0.45
CA VAL A 147 -3.40 -3.67 0.37
C VAL A 147 -3.86 -2.31 -0.15
N PHE A 148 -4.00 -1.37 0.76
CA PHE A 148 -4.34 0.00 0.47
C PHE A 148 -3.56 0.95 1.38
N SER A 149 -3.56 2.23 1.08
CA SER A 149 -2.95 3.25 1.93
C SER A 149 -3.99 4.24 2.43
N LEU A 150 -3.87 4.62 3.68
CA LEU A 150 -4.49 5.79 4.25
C LEU A 150 -3.38 6.76 4.60
N GLY A 151 -3.41 7.96 4.00
CA GLY A 151 -2.28 8.87 4.08
C GLY A 151 -1.00 8.21 3.55
N GLU A 152 0.06 8.24 4.35
CA GLU A 152 1.37 7.67 4.00
C GLU A 152 1.58 6.24 4.57
N ARG A 153 0.54 5.61 5.12
CA ARG A 153 0.63 4.31 5.77
C ARG A 153 -0.08 3.22 4.98
N LEU A 154 0.51 2.04 5.01
CA LEU A 154 0.03 0.86 4.31
C LEU A 154 -0.77 -0.05 5.25
N TYR A 155 -1.89 -0.56 4.74
CA TYR A 155 -2.80 -1.48 5.43
C TYR A 155 -3.12 -2.67 4.55
N GLN A 156 -3.35 -3.82 5.16
CA GLN A 156 -3.75 -5.04 4.47
C GLN A 156 -5.19 -5.40 4.84
N ILE A 157 -6.00 -5.66 3.84
CA ILE A 157 -7.36 -6.14 4.01
C ILE A 157 -7.32 -7.56 4.55
N THR A 158 -7.98 -7.81 5.65
CA THR A 158 -8.13 -9.15 6.25
C THR A 158 -9.49 -9.76 5.97
N ASP A 159 -10.51 -8.91 5.85
CA ASP A 159 -11.86 -9.35 5.54
C ASP A 159 -12.64 -8.27 4.78
N VAL A 160 -13.60 -8.69 3.96
CA VAL A 160 -14.47 -7.81 3.17
C VAL A 160 -15.90 -8.28 3.35
N VAL A 161 -16.78 -7.37 3.78
CA VAL A 161 -18.20 -7.63 3.93
C VAL A 161 -18.99 -6.71 3.00
N ASP A 162 -19.85 -7.28 2.19
CA ASP A 162 -20.72 -6.55 1.29
C ASP A 162 -21.89 -5.94 2.07
N VAL A 163 -21.97 -4.61 2.08
CA VAL A 163 -23.06 -3.86 2.68
C VAL A 163 -24.12 -3.54 1.61
N SER A 164 -23.67 -3.19 0.42
CA SER A 164 -24.48 -3.02 -0.78
C SER A 164 -23.64 -3.29 -2.02
N ASP A 165 -24.20 -3.12 -3.21
CA ASP A 165 -23.49 -3.34 -4.47
C ASP A 165 -22.21 -2.52 -4.56
N THR A 166 -22.23 -1.29 -4.10
CA THR A 166 -21.09 -0.37 -4.16
C THR A 166 -20.41 -0.14 -2.81
N ILE A 167 -21.09 -0.41 -1.70
CA ILE A 167 -20.56 -0.15 -0.36
C ILE A 167 -20.04 -1.44 0.26
N LYS A 168 -18.78 -1.44 0.65
CA LYS A 168 -18.10 -2.55 1.29
C LYS A 168 -17.55 -2.13 2.65
N GLN A 169 -17.65 -3.01 3.62
CA GLN A 169 -16.95 -2.85 4.90
C GLN A 169 -15.67 -3.67 4.85
N LEU A 170 -14.55 -3.00 5.07
CA LEU A 170 -13.23 -3.62 5.10
C LEU A 170 -12.75 -3.76 6.53
N THR A 171 -12.25 -4.94 6.87
CA THR A 171 -11.43 -5.15 8.07
C THR A 171 -9.98 -5.20 7.65
N PHE A 172 -9.09 -4.54 8.38
CA PHE A 172 -7.69 -4.39 7.97
C PHE A 172 -6.72 -4.39 9.14
N LEU A 173 -5.47 -4.67 8.84
CA LEU A 173 -4.35 -4.60 9.77
C LEU A 173 -3.15 -3.85 9.13
N PRO A 174 -2.32 -3.19 9.94
CA PRO A 174 -2.46 -2.92 11.38
C PRO A 174 -3.61 -1.93 11.65
N PRO A 175 -3.99 -1.69 12.93
CA PRO A 175 -4.97 -0.65 13.26
C PRO A 175 -4.55 0.72 12.75
N ALA A 176 -5.52 1.55 12.37
CA ALA A 176 -5.29 2.91 11.90
C ALA A 176 -4.50 3.73 12.92
N ARG A 177 -3.48 4.46 12.48
CA ARG A 177 -2.61 5.26 13.34
C ARG A 177 -2.74 6.76 13.12
N GLU A 178 -3.51 7.15 12.15
CA GLU A 178 -3.84 8.53 11.81
C GLU A 178 -5.35 8.57 11.55
N ALA A 179 -6.02 9.57 12.10
CA ALA A 179 -7.43 9.85 11.86
C ALA A 179 -7.59 10.85 10.70
#